data_7925cb120fa8976aafc45101a37d3204
#
_entry.id   7925cb120fa8976aafc45101a37d3204
#
_cell.length_a   1.000
_cell.length_b   1.000
_cell.length_c   1.000
_cell.angle_alpha   90.00
_cell.angle_beta   90.00
_cell.angle_gamma   90.00
#
_symmetry.space_group_name_H-M   'P 1'
#
loop_
_entity.id
_entity.type
_entity.pdbx_description
1 polymer ?
#
loop_
_entity_poly.entity_id
_entity_poly.type
_entity_poly.pdbx_seq_one_letter_code
_entity_poly.pdbx_strand_id
1 'polypeptide(L)'
;LTGGGPFYWPMTDKIQFFAYSPITVTNYTVPDKGYPSFSYVIKAVELQEDLLAAKVENANKTENKTSVNLAFKHILTQINFSAELESGVTYTVTKIEIMDVNNTGTFTYGTGDVVGAWSSLSGKISYEYAGKYDATATDNVADFSTNANALMLLPQTLSADAKIAVPYSAV
;
A
#
# COMPACT_ATOMS: atom_id res chain seq x y z
N LEU A 1 -20.75 4.34 -10.28
CA LEU A 1 -20.57 5.63 -10.97
C LEU A 1 -21.82 6.46 -10.72
N THR A 2 -21.77 7.34 -9.75
CA THR A 2 -22.80 8.33 -9.51
C THR A 2 -22.49 9.56 -10.36
N GLY A 3 -23.19 9.74 -11.45
CA GLY A 3 -23.16 10.98 -12.18
C GLY A 3 -22.81 10.84 -13.65
N GLY A 4 -23.68 11.33 -14.45
CA GLY A 4 -23.53 11.48 -15.87
C GLY A 4 -23.73 10.16 -16.63
N GLY A 5 -24.64 10.11 -17.47
CA GLY A 5 -24.95 9.02 -18.38
C GLY A 5 -26.20 9.35 -19.14
N PRO A 6 -26.49 8.62 -20.17
CA PRO A 6 -25.87 7.37 -20.59
C PRO A 6 -24.51 7.56 -21.27
N PHE A 7 -23.57 6.64 -21.00
CA PHE A 7 -22.31 6.56 -21.72
C PHE A 7 -22.45 5.55 -22.85
N TYR A 8 -21.94 5.90 -24.01
CA TYR A 8 -21.99 5.05 -25.20
C TYR A 8 -20.60 4.59 -25.57
N TRP A 9 -20.48 3.34 -25.99
CA TRP A 9 -19.26 2.83 -26.58
C TRP A 9 -18.97 3.56 -27.91
N PRO A 10 -17.74 4.01 -28.13
CA PRO A 10 -17.35 4.49 -29.44
C PRO A 10 -17.47 3.36 -30.49
N MET A 11 -17.72 3.72 -31.71
CA MET A 11 -17.92 2.74 -32.76
C MET A 11 -16.62 2.03 -33.18
N THR A 12 -15.51 2.75 -33.19
CA THR A 12 -14.20 2.29 -33.68
C THR A 12 -13.09 2.44 -32.67
N ASP A 13 -13.20 3.39 -31.75
CA ASP A 13 -12.16 3.67 -30.76
C ASP A 13 -12.23 2.73 -29.57
N LYS A 14 -11.15 2.67 -28.84
CA LYS A 14 -11.02 1.91 -27.59
C LYS A 14 -11.03 2.85 -26.41
N ILE A 15 -11.54 2.36 -25.29
CA ILE A 15 -11.61 3.11 -24.01
C ILE A 15 -10.61 2.48 -23.05
N GLN A 16 -10.01 3.32 -22.22
CA GLN A 16 -9.20 2.91 -21.08
C GLN A 16 -9.95 3.22 -19.78
N PHE A 17 -9.90 2.29 -18.86
CA PHE A 17 -10.49 2.43 -17.52
C PHE A 17 -9.39 2.37 -16.48
N PHE A 18 -9.40 3.33 -15.57
CA PHE A 18 -8.50 3.43 -14.44
C PHE A 18 -9.33 3.57 -13.16
N ALA A 19 -9.02 2.80 -12.15
CA ALA A 19 -9.75 2.80 -10.90
C ALA A 19 -8.80 2.66 -9.72
N TYR A 20 -9.17 3.24 -8.59
CA TYR A 20 -8.46 3.13 -7.32
C TYR A 20 -9.45 3.06 -6.16
N SER A 21 -9.02 2.53 -5.05
CA SER A 21 -9.78 2.43 -3.79
C SER A 21 -8.80 2.44 -2.61
N PRO A 22 -9.08 3.17 -1.52
CA PRO A 22 -10.21 4.09 -1.30
C PRO A 22 -10.07 5.40 -2.08
N ILE A 23 -11.10 6.23 -2.05
CA ILE A 23 -11.15 7.52 -2.78
C ILE A 23 -10.34 8.65 -2.10
N THR A 24 -9.45 8.30 -1.19
CA THR A 24 -8.66 9.23 -0.35
C THR A 24 -7.39 9.74 -1.01
N VAL A 25 -7.13 9.39 -2.26
CA VAL A 25 -5.99 9.90 -3.02
C VAL A 25 -6.16 11.39 -3.34
N THR A 26 -5.03 12.08 -3.53
CA THR A 26 -5.00 13.51 -3.86
C THR A 26 -4.34 13.75 -5.21
N ASN A 27 -4.55 14.93 -5.79
CA ASN A 27 -3.91 15.35 -7.03
C ASN A 27 -4.05 14.32 -8.17
N TYR A 28 -5.26 13.73 -8.30
CA TYR A 28 -5.53 12.87 -9.46
C TYR A 28 -5.49 13.69 -10.75
N THR A 29 -4.63 13.30 -11.67
CA THR A 29 -4.42 13.98 -12.95
C THR A 29 -4.55 13.00 -14.09
N VAL A 30 -5.16 13.47 -15.19
CA VAL A 30 -5.24 12.75 -16.45
C VAL A 30 -4.52 13.61 -17.48
N PRO A 31 -3.32 13.23 -17.91
CA PRO A 31 -2.58 14.00 -18.90
C PRO A 31 -3.18 13.81 -20.31
N ASP A 32 -2.94 14.75 -21.22
CA ASP A 32 -3.36 14.64 -22.62
C ASP A 32 -2.70 13.43 -23.31
N LYS A 33 -1.50 13.07 -22.87
CA LYS A 33 -0.75 11.90 -23.35
C LYS A 33 -0.15 11.16 -22.17
N GLY A 34 -0.22 9.83 -22.19
CA GLY A 34 0.29 8.97 -21.12
C GLY A 34 -0.81 8.45 -20.21
N TYR A 35 -0.47 8.19 -18.97
CA TYR A 35 -1.34 7.52 -18.01
C TYR A 35 -1.70 8.43 -16.83
N PRO A 36 -2.87 8.26 -16.24
CA PRO A 36 -3.24 8.99 -15.04
C PRO A 36 -2.27 8.75 -13.88
N SER A 37 -2.21 9.71 -12.99
CA SER A 37 -1.43 9.62 -11.76
C SER A 37 -2.16 10.28 -10.60
N PHE A 38 -1.74 9.94 -9.37
CA PHE A 38 -2.23 10.57 -8.15
C PHE A 38 -1.14 10.59 -7.08
N SER A 39 -1.29 11.49 -6.12
CA SER A 39 -0.44 11.53 -4.93
C SER A 39 -1.10 10.81 -3.76
N TYR A 40 -0.28 10.21 -2.91
CA TYR A 40 -0.75 9.58 -1.68
C TYR A 40 0.24 9.82 -0.56
N VAL A 41 -0.32 10.00 0.64
CA VAL A 41 0.44 10.12 1.88
C VAL A 41 0.01 8.98 2.80
N ILE A 42 0.97 8.17 3.24
CA ILE A 42 0.73 7.10 4.20
C ILE A 42 0.26 7.72 5.52
N LYS A 43 -0.88 7.29 6.01
CA LYS A 43 -1.51 7.74 7.26
C LYS A 43 -0.77 7.18 8.49
N ALA A 44 -1.10 7.68 9.67
CA ALA A 44 -0.73 7.07 10.94
C ALA A 44 -1.22 5.61 11.00
N VAL A 45 -0.52 4.75 11.74
CA VAL A 45 -0.71 3.29 11.71
C VAL A 45 -2.17 2.89 11.94
N GLU A 46 -2.83 3.50 12.91
CA GLU A 46 -4.22 3.24 13.29
C GLU A 46 -5.27 3.69 12.25
N LEU A 47 -4.85 4.53 11.30
CA LEU A 47 -5.70 5.08 10.23
C LEU A 47 -5.33 4.54 8.85
N GLN A 48 -4.37 3.61 8.78
CA GLN A 48 -3.93 3.07 7.52
C GLN A 48 -5.03 2.23 6.87
N GLU A 49 -5.16 2.41 5.58
CA GLU A 49 -6.05 1.66 4.70
C GLU A 49 -5.22 1.09 3.56
N ASP A 50 -5.58 -0.08 3.11
CA ASP A 50 -4.96 -0.63 1.92
C ASP A 50 -5.37 0.16 0.68
N LEU A 51 -4.42 0.40 -0.21
CA LEU A 51 -4.63 1.14 -1.44
C LEU A 51 -4.56 0.19 -2.63
N LEU A 52 -5.64 0.17 -3.38
CA LEU A 52 -5.81 -0.70 -4.52
C LEU A 52 -5.89 0.10 -5.82
N ALA A 53 -5.35 -0.44 -6.88
CA ALA A 53 -5.50 0.13 -8.22
C ALA A 53 -5.87 -0.96 -9.25
N ALA A 54 -6.64 -0.57 -10.24
CA ALA A 54 -7.00 -1.42 -11.36
C ALA A 54 -7.00 -0.62 -12.65
N LYS A 55 -6.72 -1.29 -13.77
CA LYS A 55 -6.88 -0.71 -15.11
C LYS A 55 -7.34 -1.75 -16.11
N VAL A 56 -8.00 -1.27 -17.13
CA VAL A 56 -8.27 -2.02 -18.37
C VAL A 56 -7.93 -1.12 -19.55
N GLU A 57 -7.05 -1.58 -20.40
CA GLU A 57 -6.66 -0.91 -21.64
C GLU A 57 -7.39 -1.55 -22.83
N ASN A 58 -7.60 -0.74 -23.85
CA ASN A 58 -8.16 -1.20 -25.13
C ASN A 58 -9.57 -1.84 -25.03
N ALA A 59 -10.36 -1.51 -24.02
CA ALA A 59 -11.73 -1.98 -23.94
C ALA A 59 -12.56 -1.50 -25.16
N ASN A 60 -13.35 -2.38 -25.73
CA ASN A 60 -14.16 -2.09 -26.92
C ASN A 60 -15.55 -2.70 -26.81
N LYS A 61 -16.48 -2.19 -27.63
CA LYS A 61 -17.88 -2.62 -27.61
C LYS A 61 -18.06 -4.12 -27.88
N THR A 62 -17.23 -4.71 -28.72
CA THR A 62 -17.41 -6.11 -29.15
C THR A 62 -17.10 -7.10 -28.02
N GLU A 63 -16.00 -6.84 -27.31
CA GLU A 63 -15.51 -7.72 -26.23
C GLU A 63 -16.15 -7.39 -24.89
N ASN A 64 -16.50 -6.13 -24.66
CA ASN A 64 -16.97 -5.61 -23.37
C ASN A 64 -18.44 -5.16 -23.39
N LYS A 65 -19.31 -5.86 -24.13
CA LYS A 65 -20.71 -5.46 -24.35
C LYS A 65 -21.49 -5.18 -23.08
N THR A 66 -21.28 -5.97 -22.05
CA THR A 66 -22.10 -5.93 -20.83
C THR A 66 -21.32 -5.46 -19.60
N SER A 67 -20.03 -5.65 -19.56
CA SER A 67 -19.19 -5.30 -18.41
C SER A 67 -17.72 -5.15 -18.76
N VAL A 68 -17.01 -4.32 -17.99
CA VAL A 68 -15.56 -4.26 -17.96
C VAL A 68 -15.11 -4.79 -16.60
N ASN A 69 -14.33 -5.86 -16.62
CA ASN A 69 -13.80 -6.45 -15.39
C ASN A 69 -12.55 -5.69 -14.94
N LEU A 70 -12.59 -5.07 -13.77
CA LEU A 70 -11.47 -4.36 -13.13
C LEU A 70 -10.85 -5.26 -12.06
N ALA A 71 -9.69 -5.83 -12.35
CA ALA A 71 -8.92 -6.61 -11.39
C ALA A 71 -8.06 -5.69 -10.54
N PHE A 72 -8.49 -5.42 -9.31
CA PHE A 72 -7.75 -4.60 -8.36
C PHE A 72 -6.53 -5.33 -7.82
N LYS A 73 -5.44 -4.61 -7.70
CA LYS A 73 -4.18 -5.06 -7.10
C LYS A 73 -3.77 -4.12 -5.97
N HIS A 74 -3.18 -4.69 -4.93
CA HIS A 74 -2.53 -3.93 -3.86
C HIS A 74 -1.34 -3.16 -4.43
N ILE A 75 -1.24 -1.89 -4.10
CA ILE A 75 -0.14 -1.02 -4.57
C ILE A 75 0.70 -0.46 -3.43
N LEU A 76 0.39 -0.84 -2.19
CA LEU A 76 1.23 -0.64 -1.01
C LEU A 76 1.96 -1.94 -0.64
N THR A 77 2.97 -1.82 0.20
CA THR A 77 3.69 -2.95 0.79
C THR A 77 3.22 -3.16 2.22
N GLN A 78 2.77 -4.36 2.53
CA GLN A 78 2.47 -4.76 3.91
C GLN A 78 3.76 -5.20 4.61
N ILE A 79 3.99 -4.67 5.80
CA ILE A 79 5.13 -5.01 6.65
C ILE A 79 4.60 -5.74 7.89
N ASN A 80 5.15 -6.90 8.13
CA ASN A 80 4.91 -7.71 9.32
C ASN A 80 6.21 -7.87 10.09
N PHE A 81 6.11 -7.96 11.41
CA PHE A 81 7.26 -8.15 12.29
C PHE A 81 7.14 -9.50 13.01
N SER A 82 8.24 -10.21 13.04
CA SER A 82 8.42 -11.40 13.88
C SER A 82 9.83 -11.40 14.48
N ALA A 83 10.00 -12.02 15.63
CA ALA A 83 11.30 -12.18 16.27
C ALA A 83 11.51 -13.62 16.70
N GLU A 84 12.73 -14.12 16.54
CA GLU A 84 13.20 -15.34 17.17
C GLU A 84 13.80 -15.00 18.53
N LEU A 85 13.39 -15.69 19.56
CA LEU A 85 13.72 -15.39 20.94
C LEU A 85 14.67 -16.44 21.53
N GLU A 86 15.55 -16.02 22.43
CA GLU A 86 16.41 -16.93 23.18
C GLU A 86 15.59 -17.77 24.18
N SER A 87 15.82 -19.08 24.19
CA SER A 87 15.15 -20.01 25.07
C SER A 87 15.49 -19.76 26.55
N GLY A 88 14.49 -19.81 27.42
CA GLY A 88 14.65 -19.62 28.86
C GLY A 88 14.57 -18.18 29.35
N VAL A 89 14.32 -17.22 28.43
CA VAL A 89 14.19 -15.79 28.75
C VAL A 89 12.78 -15.32 28.42
N THR A 90 12.21 -14.52 29.30
CA THR A 90 10.92 -13.86 29.05
C THR A 90 11.19 -12.45 28.55
N TYR A 91 10.64 -12.14 27.38
CA TYR A 91 10.78 -10.82 26.73
C TYR A 91 9.47 -10.05 26.80
N THR A 92 9.56 -8.77 27.08
CA THR A 92 8.46 -7.83 26.92
C THR A 92 8.88 -6.75 25.94
N VAL A 93 8.24 -6.70 24.77
CA VAL A 93 8.42 -5.66 23.75
C VAL A 93 7.29 -4.66 23.88
N THR A 94 7.61 -3.38 24.03
CA THR A 94 6.61 -2.32 24.25
C THR A 94 6.19 -1.63 22.96
N LYS A 95 7.07 -1.64 21.94
CA LYS A 95 6.80 -1.09 20.62
C LYS A 95 7.78 -1.64 19.60
N ILE A 96 7.42 -1.53 18.35
CA ILE A 96 8.33 -1.65 17.22
C ILE A 96 8.21 -0.36 16.42
N GLU A 97 9.32 0.25 16.06
CA GLU A 97 9.35 1.48 15.29
C GLU A 97 10.20 1.29 14.04
N ILE A 98 9.64 1.62 12.88
CA ILE A 98 10.40 1.75 11.64
C ILE A 98 10.64 3.23 11.37
N MET A 99 11.90 3.61 11.20
CA MET A 99 12.34 5.00 11.13
C MET A 99 12.90 5.34 9.75
N ASP A 100 12.80 6.63 9.39
CA ASP A 100 13.37 7.22 8.20
C ASP A 100 12.86 6.61 6.88
N VAL A 101 11.57 6.32 6.83
CA VAL A 101 10.88 5.83 5.63
C VAL A 101 10.09 6.94 4.95
N ASN A 102 10.05 6.93 3.61
CA ASN A 102 9.24 7.88 2.87
C ASN A 102 7.76 7.56 3.03
N ASN A 103 6.95 8.57 3.31
CA ASN A 103 5.51 8.42 3.47
C ASN A 103 4.67 9.04 2.34
N THR A 104 5.28 9.81 1.47
CA THR A 104 4.61 10.51 0.37
C THR A 104 5.17 10.02 -0.96
N GLY A 105 4.31 9.83 -1.94
CA GLY A 105 4.72 9.42 -3.28
C GLY A 105 3.65 9.72 -4.33
N THR A 106 4.05 9.65 -5.58
CA THR A 106 3.17 9.73 -6.74
C THR A 106 3.07 8.36 -7.40
N PHE A 107 1.86 7.84 -7.49
CA PHE A 107 1.56 6.64 -8.26
C PHE A 107 1.15 7.03 -9.68
N THR A 108 1.78 6.42 -10.68
CA THR A 108 1.42 6.57 -12.09
C THR A 108 1.04 5.22 -12.65
N TYR A 109 -0.12 5.13 -13.28
CA TYR A 109 -0.54 3.90 -13.95
C TYR A 109 0.46 3.52 -15.05
N GLY A 110 0.72 2.24 -15.19
CA GLY A 110 1.66 1.69 -16.17
C GLY A 110 1.01 1.10 -17.41
N THR A 111 1.82 0.52 -18.28
CA THR A 111 1.40 -0.16 -19.51
C THR A 111 1.32 -1.67 -19.34
N GLY A 112 0.54 -2.35 -20.18
CA GLY A 112 0.45 -3.81 -20.24
C GLY A 112 0.04 -4.43 -18.90
N ASP A 113 0.76 -5.43 -18.42
CA ASP A 113 0.41 -6.16 -17.20
C ASP A 113 0.78 -5.42 -15.90
N VAL A 114 1.58 -4.36 -16.01
CA VAL A 114 1.98 -3.54 -14.86
C VAL A 114 0.87 -2.54 -14.53
N VAL A 115 0.29 -2.64 -13.33
CA VAL A 115 -0.78 -1.73 -12.93
C VAL A 115 -0.29 -0.30 -12.79
N GLY A 116 0.93 -0.10 -12.31
CA GLY A 116 1.58 1.20 -12.15
C GLY A 116 2.84 1.14 -11.31
N ALA A 117 3.43 2.30 -11.05
CA ALA A 117 4.64 2.42 -10.24
C ALA A 117 4.62 3.68 -9.38
N TRP A 118 5.32 3.62 -8.25
CA TRP A 118 5.56 4.74 -7.37
C TRP A 118 6.82 5.52 -7.78
N SER A 119 6.75 6.84 -7.66
CA SER A 119 7.85 7.76 -7.91
C SER A 119 7.78 8.96 -6.98
N SER A 120 8.78 9.85 -7.03
CA SER A 120 8.84 11.09 -6.24
C SER A 120 8.63 10.84 -4.74
N LEU A 121 9.26 9.76 -4.23
CA LEU A 121 9.14 9.39 -2.82
C LEU A 121 9.82 10.43 -1.93
N SER A 122 9.13 10.86 -0.88
CA SER A 122 9.58 11.92 0.03
C SER A 122 8.89 11.83 1.40
N GLY A 123 9.15 12.82 2.26
CA GLY A 123 8.47 12.94 3.54
C GLY A 123 8.93 11.91 4.56
N LYS A 124 10.26 11.90 4.85
CA LYS A 124 10.87 11.01 5.85
C LYS A 124 10.16 11.07 7.20
N ILE A 125 9.68 9.93 7.69
CA ILE A 125 8.89 9.82 8.92
C ILE A 125 9.19 8.47 9.60
N SER A 126 8.85 8.38 10.88
CA SER A 126 8.85 7.13 11.64
C SER A 126 7.42 6.66 11.89
N TYR A 127 7.22 5.35 11.85
CA TYR A 127 5.97 4.69 12.22
C TYR A 127 6.20 3.84 13.44
N GLU A 128 5.44 4.11 14.49
CA GLU A 128 5.44 3.35 15.72
C GLU A 128 4.28 2.35 15.71
N TYR A 129 4.62 1.11 15.93
CA TYR A 129 3.70 0.01 16.10
C TYR A 129 3.58 -0.26 17.60
N ALA A 130 2.63 0.43 18.24
CA ALA A 130 2.47 0.36 19.69
C ALA A 130 1.74 -0.92 20.10
N GLY A 131 2.23 -1.56 21.15
CA GLY A 131 1.60 -2.71 21.73
C GLY A 131 2.46 -3.28 22.86
N LYS A 132 1.88 -4.15 23.65
CA LYS A 132 2.62 -4.95 24.63
C LYS A 132 2.65 -6.38 24.11
N TYR A 133 3.83 -6.83 23.77
CA TYR A 133 4.06 -8.18 23.27
C TYR A 133 4.87 -8.93 24.30
N ASP A 134 4.20 -9.79 25.10
CA ASP A 134 4.85 -10.68 26.03
C ASP A 134 5.12 -12.00 25.29
N ALA A 135 6.39 -12.31 25.09
CA ALA A 135 6.82 -13.57 24.51
C ALA A 135 7.55 -14.40 25.57
N THR A 136 7.12 -15.63 25.74
CA THR A 136 7.75 -16.58 26.68
C THR A 136 8.59 -17.59 25.92
N ALA A 137 9.60 -18.11 26.59
CA ALA A 137 10.61 -19.00 26.04
C ALA A 137 10.11 -20.35 25.48
N THR A 138 8.85 -20.68 25.65
CA THR A 138 8.26 -21.89 25.07
C THR A 138 7.97 -21.76 23.57
N ASP A 139 7.78 -20.52 23.10
CA ASP A 139 7.55 -20.20 21.69
C ASP A 139 8.76 -19.44 21.17
N ASN A 140 9.69 -20.13 20.50
CA ASN A 140 10.92 -19.51 19.97
C ASN A 140 10.66 -18.41 18.94
N VAL A 141 9.42 -18.22 18.48
CA VAL A 141 9.05 -17.19 17.51
C VAL A 141 7.86 -16.39 18.06
N ALA A 142 8.04 -15.08 18.17
CA ALA A 142 6.97 -14.15 18.47
C ALA A 142 6.53 -13.46 17.19
N ASP A 143 5.25 -13.56 16.86
CA ASP A 143 4.62 -12.78 15.81
C ASP A 143 4.05 -11.49 16.43
N PHE A 144 4.60 -10.35 16.03
CA PHE A 144 4.17 -9.03 16.49
C PHE A 144 3.14 -8.39 15.58
N SER A 145 2.77 -9.07 14.50
CA SER A 145 1.85 -8.54 13.50
C SER A 145 0.52 -9.28 13.58
N THR A 146 -0.54 -8.56 13.83
CA THR A 146 -1.89 -9.07 13.61
C THR A 146 -2.42 -8.53 12.29
N ASN A 147 -3.28 -9.26 11.60
CA ASN A 147 -3.88 -8.82 10.34
C ASN A 147 -4.62 -7.47 10.45
N ALA A 148 -5.09 -7.11 11.65
CA ALA A 148 -5.77 -5.85 11.90
C ALA A 148 -4.83 -4.64 11.97
N ASN A 149 -3.53 -4.88 12.16
CA ASN A 149 -2.54 -3.86 12.44
C ASN A 149 -1.30 -3.96 11.54
N ALA A 150 -1.41 -4.57 10.38
CA ALA A 150 -0.30 -4.63 9.45
C ALA A 150 0.11 -3.22 9.01
N LEU A 151 1.40 -2.92 9.11
CA LEU A 151 1.94 -1.64 8.66
C LEU A 151 1.96 -1.60 7.13
N MET A 152 1.30 -0.60 6.56
CA MET A 152 1.27 -0.38 5.11
C MET A 152 2.20 0.77 4.73
N LEU A 153 3.17 0.51 3.87
CA LEU A 153 4.14 1.49 3.40
C LEU A 153 4.16 1.59 1.87
N LEU A 154 4.70 2.69 1.36
CA LEU A 154 5.04 2.80 -0.05
C LEU A 154 6.15 1.79 -0.39
N PRO A 155 6.04 1.05 -1.51
CA PRO A 155 7.16 0.28 -2.03
C PRO A 155 8.36 1.18 -2.26
N GLN A 156 9.47 0.92 -1.56
CA GLN A 156 10.65 1.76 -1.60
C GLN A 156 11.93 0.98 -1.25
N THR A 157 13.04 1.44 -1.76
CA THR A 157 14.35 1.05 -1.24
C THR A 157 14.64 1.89 0.00
N LEU A 158 14.91 1.22 1.12
CA LEU A 158 15.23 1.89 2.36
C LEU A 158 16.61 2.56 2.26
N SER A 159 16.71 3.75 2.85
CA SER A 159 18.00 4.46 2.96
C SER A 159 18.91 3.78 3.99
N ALA A 160 20.19 4.12 3.99
CA ALA A 160 21.13 3.65 5.01
C ALA A 160 20.79 4.14 6.43
N ASP A 161 20.00 5.20 6.53
CA ASP A 161 19.55 5.77 7.80
C ASP A 161 18.28 5.11 8.34
N ALA A 162 17.56 4.36 7.51
CA ALA A 162 16.38 3.63 7.93
C ALA A 162 16.74 2.57 8.98
N LYS A 163 15.98 2.54 10.08
CA LYS A 163 16.23 1.64 11.22
C LYS A 163 14.92 1.03 11.71
N ILE A 164 15.05 -0.14 12.30
CA ILE A 164 14.00 -0.74 13.11
C ILE A 164 14.47 -0.68 14.56
N ALA A 165 13.69 -0.06 15.43
CA ALA A 165 13.93 -0.03 16.87
C ALA A 165 12.90 -0.92 17.57
N VAL A 166 13.40 -1.78 18.45
CA VAL A 166 12.59 -2.72 19.24
C VAL A 166 13.02 -2.62 20.71
N PRO A 167 12.51 -1.66 21.47
CA PRO A 167 12.76 -1.60 22.90
C PRO A 167 12.16 -2.81 23.61
N TYR A 168 12.96 -3.50 24.42
CA TYR A 168 12.53 -4.67 25.17
C TYR A 168 13.10 -4.70 26.58
N SER A 169 12.46 -5.42 27.47
CA SER A 169 13.03 -5.90 28.72
C SER A 169 13.06 -7.44 28.71
N ALA A 170 14.08 -8.00 29.33
CA ALA A 170 14.26 -9.43 29.45
C ALA A 170 14.46 -9.82 30.93
N VAL A 171 13.84 -10.93 31.37
CA VAL A 171 13.90 -11.47 32.75
C VAL A 171 14.16 -12.97 32.68
#